data_c7cf0d0fbd041a08ef4c7c5d0c64ee63
#
_entry.id   c7cf0d0fbd041a08ef4c7c5d0c64ee63
#
_cell.length_a   1.000
_cell.length_b   1.000
_cell.length_c   1.000
_cell.angle_alpha   90.00
_cell.angle_beta   90.00
_cell.angle_gamma   90.00
#
_symmetry.space_group_name_H-M   'P 1'
#
loop_
_entity.id
_entity.type
_entity.pdbx_description
1 polymer ?
#
loop_
_entity_poly.entity_id
_entity_poly.type
_entity_poly.pdbx_seq_one_letter_code
_entity_poly.pdbx_strand_id
1 'polypeptide(L)'
;MTEFWKIHSKGATVEEMMLDSSASTLSQFEKPEILSLLPSIDDAKVLELGAGIGRFTGHLAKQASHVTAVDFMQTFLDKNRELNRDHGNIKFLQADVTQLQFPENSFDVVFSNWLFMYLTDEELLQLVNSMLRWLRPGGHLFFRESCFHQSGDSKRTFNPTIYRKPAQYNHIMQAGFQQANGNEKSFGFELVISKSVQTYIKLKKNQNQVCWLLEKVSRENAGHQGYATFQQFLDGKQYSRQGILRYEKIFGEGYVSTGGPDTTKEFVSLLDLQAGQKVLDVGCGIGGGNFYMAKAFKVDVLGMDLSSNMVEIAMERATEDSTLLVQFEISDATKREFPEESFDVVYSRDTILHIADKFALFKRFYRWLKPGGKLLITDYCCGEKPWTSKFEDYVKQRGYILYSVSKYGKFLEEAGFQNVRAEDRTDQFVDILNKELERTKSIQDEFIKEFSEDDYSYIVDGWSKKLERCEAGDQKWGLFYAERPINASNGV
;
A
#
# COMPACT_ATOMS: atom_id res chain seq x y z
N MET A 1 26.01 -2.53 18.15
CA MET A 1 24.83 -3.39 18.23
C MET A 1 24.87 -4.31 19.45
N THR A 2 25.85 -5.18 19.57
CA THR A 2 25.97 -6.18 20.66
C THR A 2 25.91 -5.54 22.05
N GLU A 3 26.59 -4.40 22.27
CA GLU A 3 26.58 -3.69 23.55
C GLU A 3 25.21 -3.10 23.88
N PHE A 4 24.52 -2.55 22.89
CA PHE A 4 23.15 -2.06 23.05
C PHE A 4 22.23 -3.16 23.57
N TRP A 5 22.22 -4.32 22.94
CA TRP A 5 21.37 -5.42 23.34
C TRP A 5 21.79 -6.07 24.65
N LYS A 6 23.10 -6.13 24.98
CA LYS A 6 23.54 -6.57 26.31
C LYS A 6 23.02 -5.70 27.45
N ILE A 7 22.86 -4.39 27.18
CA ILE A 7 22.33 -3.45 28.19
C ILE A 7 20.81 -3.58 28.32
N HIS A 8 20.10 -3.71 27.19
CA HIS A 8 18.64 -3.61 27.15
C HIS A 8 17.88 -4.93 27.20
N SER A 9 18.57 -6.08 27.32
CA SER A 9 17.94 -7.40 27.26
C SER A 9 18.45 -8.38 28.32
N LYS A 10 18.65 -7.91 29.54
CA LYS A 10 19.19 -8.72 30.62
C LYS A 10 18.27 -9.89 31.04
N GLY A 11 16.96 -9.69 30.98
CA GLY A 11 15.94 -10.68 31.29
C GLY A 11 15.43 -11.46 30.08
N ALA A 12 15.79 -11.06 28.85
CA ALA A 12 15.27 -11.60 27.61
C ALA A 12 13.74 -11.71 27.59
N THR A 13 13.07 -10.63 28.01
CA THR A 13 11.60 -10.53 28.05
C THR A 13 11.05 -9.86 26.79
N VAL A 14 9.72 -9.97 26.57
CA VAL A 14 9.05 -9.32 25.43
C VAL A 14 9.14 -7.80 25.56
N GLU A 15 9.02 -7.25 26.75
CA GLU A 15 9.15 -5.83 27.06
C GLU A 15 10.53 -5.28 26.68
N GLU A 16 11.58 -6.04 27.01
CA GLU A 16 12.95 -5.68 26.63
C GLU A 16 13.19 -5.79 25.14
N MET A 17 12.61 -6.81 24.45
CA MET A 17 12.74 -6.98 23.02
C MET A 17 11.99 -5.89 22.21
N MET A 18 10.85 -5.44 22.71
CA MET A 18 10.06 -4.40 22.06
C MET A 18 10.44 -2.98 22.52
N LEU A 19 11.22 -2.89 23.62
CA LEU A 19 11.58 -1.61 24.25
C LEU A 19 10.33 -0.76 24.56
N ASP A 20 9.27 -1.42 25.03
CA ASP A 20 7.95 -0.83 25.26
C ASP A 20 7.29 -1.44 26.50
N SER A 21 6.79 -0.59 27.39
CA SER A 21 6.12 -1.01 28.62
C SER A 21 4.78 -1.75 28.38
N SER A 22 4.17 -1.56 27.22
CA SER A 22 2.92 -2.22 26.81
C SER A 22 3.15 -3.42 25.88
N ALA A 23 4.37 -3.94 25.81
CA ALA A 23 4.81 -4.93 24.83
C ALA A 23 3.95 -6.19 24.81
N SER A 24 3.56 -6.72 25.96
CA SER A 24 2.72 -7.93 26.06
C SER A 24 1.36 -7.73 25.38
N THR A 25 0.70 -6.60 25.65
CA THR A 25 -0.57 -6.26 24.99
C THR A 25 -0.39 -6.04 23.49
N LEU A 26 0.60 -5.24 23.10
CA LEU A 26 0.89 -5.00 21.67
C LEU A 26 1.17 -6.31 20.94
N SER A 27 2.01 -7.17 21.52
CA SER A 27 2.41 -8.45 20.93
C SER A 27 1.21 -9.39 20.72
N GLN A 28 0.22 -9.37 21.61
CA GLN A 28 -1.00 -10.18 21.48
C GLN A 28 -1.81 -9.79 20.22
N PHE A 29 -1.95 -8.48 19.95
CA PHE A 29 -2.76 -7.99 18.83
C PHE A 29 -2.00 -7.89 17.52
N GLU A 30 -0.70 -7.51 17.55
CA GLU A 30 0.08 -7.35 16.33
C GLU A 30 0.46 -8.67 15.66
N LYS A 31 0.70 -9.74 16.43
CA LYS A 31 1.12 -11.03 15.86
C LYS A 31 0.14 -11.60 14.84
N PRO A 32 -1.18 -11.73 15.15
CA PRO A 32 -2.15 -12.18 14.18
C PRO A 32 -2.22 -11.26 12.95
N GLU A 33 -2.13 -9.95 13.14
CA GLU A 33 -2.12 -8.97 12.04
C GLU A 33 -0.92 -9.20 11.12
N ILE A 34 0.30 -9.30 11.68
CA ILE A 34 1.55 -9.51 10.93
C ILE A 34 1.53 -10.85 10.21
N LEU A 35 1.16 -11.93 10.89
CA LEU A 35 1.13 -13.28 10.31
C LEU A 35 0.08 -13.39 9.18
N SER A 36 -1.01 -12.64 9.24
CA SER A 36 -2.03 -12.61 8.18
C SER A 36 -1.55 -11.98 6.86
N LEU A 37 -0.43 -11.26 6.89
CA LEU A 37 0.17 -10.66 5.69
C LEU A 37 1.10 -11.62 4.94
N LEU A 38 1.51 -12.73 5.58
CA LEU A 38 2.36 -13.72 4.93
C LEU A 38 1.57 -14.49 3.85
N PRO A 39 2.23 -14.92 2.77
CA PRO A 39 1.65 -15.93 1.89
C PRO A 39 1.45 -17.24 2.67
N SER A 40 0.75 -18.24 2.10
CA SER A 40 0.75 -19.56 2.70
C SER A 40 2.19 -20.06 2.88
N ILE A 41 2.52 -20.45 4.09
CA ILE A 41 3.82 -21.04 4.45
C ILE A 41 3.71 -22.55 4.75
N ASP A 42 2.57 -23.15 4.38
CA ASP A 42 2.38 -24.59 4.52
C ASP A 42 3.47 -25.32 3.74
N ASP A 43 4.16 -26.25 4.42
CA ASP A 43 5.30 -27.01 3.90
C ASP A 43 6.51 -26.15 3.43
N ALA A 44 6.51 -24.85 3.69
CA ALA A 44 7.57 -23.95 3.27
C ALA A 44 8.84 -24.08 4.12
N LYS A 45 9.99 -23.77 3.51
CA LYS A 45 11.26 -23.52 4.21
C LYS A 45 11.40 -22.03 4.50
N VAL A 46 11.38 -21.67 5.77
CA VAL A 46 11.40 -20.28 6.22
C VAL A 46 12.77 -19.94 6.82
N LEU A 47 13.34 -18.81 6.43
CA LEU A 47 14.50 -18.19 7.06
C LEU A 47 14.03 -16.99 7.89
N GLU A 48 14.17 -17.07 9.21
CA GLU A 48 13.87 -15.98 10.13
C GLU A 48 15.16 -15.26 10.51
N LEU A 49 15.30 -13.99 10.08
CA LEU A 49 16.44 -13.12 10.36
C LEU A 49 16.14 -12.21 11.55
N GLY A 50 17.03 -12.17 12.53
CA GLY A 50 16.80 -11.43 13.79
C GLY A 50 15.72 -12.08 14.65
N ALA A 51 15.77 -13.41 14.81
CA ALA A 51 14.73 -14.19 15.50
C ALA A 51 14.54 -13.83 16.99
N GLY A 52 15.57 -13.25 17.61
CA GLY A 52 15.54 -12.85 19.01
C GLY A 52 15.15 -14.01 19.93
N ILE A 53 14.30 -13.72 20.88
CA ILE A 53 13.76 -14.71 21.86
C ILE A 53 12.64 -15.60 21.28
N GLY A 54 12.35 -15.50 19.96
CA GLY A 54 11.39 -16.39 19.30
C GLY A 54 9.95 -15.90 19.31
N ARG A 55 9.72 -14.60 19.26
CA ARG A 55 8.35 -14.03 19.24
C ARG A 55 7.50 -14.56 18.08
N PHE A 56 8.09 -14.81 16.92
CA PHE A 56 7.44 -15.35 15.73
C PHE A 56 7.85 -16.78 15.40
N THR A 57 9.04 -17.23 15.81
CA THR A 57 9.63 -18.53 15.47
C THR A 57 8.65 -19.71 15.64
N GLY A 58 7.98 -19.82 16.80
CA GLY A 58 7.02 -20.90 17.06
C GLY A 58 5.76 -20.81 16.22
N HIS A 59 5.32 -19.60 15.84
CA HIS A 59 4.17 -19.41 14.95
C HIS A 59 4.50 -19.84 13.51
N LEU A 60 5.71 -19.51 13.05
CA LEU A 60 6.20 -19.95 11.74
C LEU A 60 6.38 -21.47 11.71
N ALA A 61 6.95 -22.05 12.77
CA ALA A 61 7.21 -23.49 12.85
C ALA A 61 5.94 -24.35 12.90
N LYS A 62 4.80 -23.80 13.29
CA LYS A 62 3.51 -24.52 13.31
C LYS A 62 3.00 -24.86 11.91
N GLN A 63 3.38 -24.09 10.90
CA GLN A 63 2.88 -24.24 9.51
C GLN A 63 3.99 -24.65 8.56
N ALA A 64 5.20 -24.09 8.73
CA ALA A 64 6.33 -24.36 7.88
C ALA A 64 6.88 -25.79 8.05
N SER A 65 7.42 -26.38 6.99
CA SER A 65 8.16 -27.65 7.07
C SER A 65 9.46 -27.51 7.84
N HIS A 66 10.12 -26.34 7.71
CA HIS A 66 11.38 -26.07 8.38
C HIS A 66 11.56 -24.56 8.61
N VAL A 67 12.04 -24.18 9.79
CA VAL A 67 12.43 -22.80 10.13
C VAL A 67 13.91 -22.75 10.48
N THR A 68 14.67 -21.90 9.80
CA THR A 68 16.04 -21.53 10.21
C THR A 68 15.99 -20.19 10.91
N ALA A 69 16.11 -20.20 12.24
CA ALA A 69 16.05 -19.02 13.10
C ALA A 69 17.48 -18.50 13.36
N VAL A 70 17.77 -17.29 12.88
CA VAL A 70 19.08 -16.66 12.95
C VAL A 70 19.05 -15.45 13.88
N ASP A 71 19.99 -15.39 14.81
CA ASP A 71 20.26 -14.20 15.61
C ASP A 71 21.75 -14.12 15.94
N PHE A 72 22.29 -12.92 16.14
CA PHE A 72 23.71 -12.77 16.53
C PHE A 72 23.94 -12.97 18.03
N MET A 73 22.89 -12.87 18.88
CA MET A 73 22.95 -13.05 20.32
C MET A 73 22.63 -14.50 20.72
N GLN A 74 23.63 -15.24 21.20
CA GLN A 74 23.44 -16.62 21.64
C GLN A 74 22.41 -16.73 22.77
N THR A 75 22.39 -15.78 23.70
CA THR A 75 21.43 -15.75 24.80
C THR A 75 19.98 -15.67 24.34
N PHE A 76 19.72 -14.97 23.23
CA PHE A 76 18.38 -14.89 22.63
C PHE A 76 17.98 -16.22 22.00
N LEU A 77 18.90 -16.83 21.26
CA LEU A 77 18.65 -18.14 20.65
C LEU A 77 18.43 -19.24 21.69
N ASP A 78 19.14 -19.18 22.83
CA ASP A 78 18.93 -20.14 23.93
C ASP A 78 17.53 -19.98 24.53
N LYS A 79 17.07 -18.73 24.71
CA LYS A 79 15.71 -18.45 25.14
C LYS A 79 14.67 -18.86 24.11
N ASN A 80 14.93 -18.59 22.83
CA ASN A 80 14.07 -19.01 21.73
C ASN A 80 13.94 -20.54 21.69
N ARG A 81 15.05 -21.27 21.82
CA ARG A 81 15.08 -22.73 21.89
C ARG A 81 14.28 -23.29 23.08
N GLU A 82 14.41 -22.64 24.24
CA GLU A 82 13.63 -23.00 25.42
C GLU A 82 12.11 -22.82 25.17
N LEU A 83 11.70 -21.67 24.65
CA LEU A 83 10.30 -21.35 24.41
C LEU A 83 9.66 -22.19 23.30
N ASN A 84 10.44 -22.61 22.33
CA ASN A 84 9.97 -23.34 21.14
C ASN A 84 10.48 -24.80 21.09
N ARG A 85 10.86 -25.37 22.22
CA ARG A 85 11.45 -26.72 22.36
C ARG A 85 10.56 -27.86 21.83
N ASP A 86 9.24 -27.63 21.79
CA ASP A 86 8.27 -28.64 21.35
C ASP A 86 8.17 -28.72 19.81
N HIS A 87 8.86 -27.84 19.09
CA HIS A 87 8.93 -27.83 17.64
C HIS A 87 10.22 -28.49 17.16
N GLY A 88 10.11 -29.69 16.55
CA GLY A 88 11.26 -30.44 16.03
C GLY A 88 11.82 -29.93 14.68
N ASN A 89 11.19 -28.95 14.06
CA ASN A 89 11.50 -28.44 12.72
C ASN A 89 12.22 -27.08 12.72
N ILE A 90 12.82 -26.67 13.85
CA ILE A 90 13.56 -25.39 13.96
C ILE A 90 15.06 -25.66 14.04
N LYS A 91 15.82 -25.02 13.17
CA LYS A 91 17.28 -24.91 13.24
C LYS A 91 17.67 -23.54 13.78
N PHE A 92 18.36 -23.49 14.89
CA PHE A 92 18.90 -22.26 15.49
C PHE A 92 20.34 -22.03 15.02
N LEU A 93 20.63 -20.85 14.51
CA LEU A 93 21.93 -20.48 13.98
C LEU A 93 22.39 -19.13 14.56
N GLN A 94 23.47 -19.15 15.35
CA GLN A 94 24.12 -17.91 15.79
C GLN A 94 24.99 -17.37 14.67
N ALA A 95 24.63 -16.23 14.12
CA ALA A 95 25.42 -15.58 13.07
C ALA A 95 25.06 -14.09 12.94
N ASP A 96 26.01 -13.32 12.43
CA ASP A 96 25.77 -12.00 11.92
C ASP A 96 25.13 -12.11 10.52
N VAL A 97 23.98 -11.44 10.32
CA VAL A 97 23.22 -11.51 9.07
C VAL A 97 23.99 -11.00 7.85
N THR A 98 24.96 -10.11 8.07
CA THR A 98 25.84 -9.56 7.02
C THR A 98 26.89 -10.59 6.52
N GLN A 99 27.12 -11.66 7.28
CA GLN A 99 28.09 -12.71 6.97
C GLN A 99 27.45 -14.04 6.56
N LEU A 100 26.12 -14.10 6.51
CA LEU A 100 25.41 -15.31 6.19
C LEU A 100 25.64 -15.74 4.73
N GLN A 101 25.74 -17.05 4.54
CA GLN A 101 25.76 -17.67 3.24
C GLN A 101 24.88 -18.92 3.25
N PHE A 102 23.96 -18.98 2.29
CA PHE A 102 23.12 -20.16 2.04
C PHE A 102 23.19 -20.50 0.55
N PRO A 103 22.93 -21.75 0.19
CA PRO A 103 22.78 -22.15 -1.22
C PRO A 103 21.67 -21.35 -1.91
N GLU A 104 21.79 -21.18 -3.23
CA GLU A 104 20.75 -20.54 -4.02
C GLU A 104 19.44 -21.34 -3.93
N ASN A 105 18.31 -20.61 -3.94
CA ASN A 105 16.97 -21.18 -3.93
C ASN A 105 16.68 -22.12 -2.74
N SER A 106 17.28 -21.84 -1.56
CA SER A 106 17.14 -22.66 -0.34
C SER A 106 15.85 -22.43 0.42
N PHE A 107 15.22 -21.28 0.24
CA PHE A 107 14.08 -20.83 1.04
C PHE A 107 12.91 -20.40 0.18
N ASP A 108 11.72 -20.61 0.73
CA ASP A 108 10.45 -20.15 0.17
C ASP A 108 10.08 -18.76 0.70
N VAL A 109 10.39 -18.51 1.97
CA VAL A 109 10.12 -17.25 2.63
C VAL A 109 11.32 -16.83 3.48
N VAL A 110 11.67 -15.55 3.38
CA VAL A 110 12.53 -14.85 4.35
C VAL A 110 11.64 -13.95 5.19
N PHE A 111 11.72 -14.09 6.50
CA PHE A 111 10.97 -13.30 7.47
C PHE A 111 11.94 -12.49 8.32
N SER A 112 11.68 -11.19 8.51
CA SER A 112 12.46 -10.33 9.37
C SER A 112 11.58 -9.34 10.13
N ASN A 113 11.90 -9.09 11.40
CA ASN A 113 11.15 -8.17 12.22
C ASN A 113 12.10 -7.34 13.09
N TRP A 114 12.18 -6.02 12.82
CA TRP A 114 13.05 -5.07 13.50
C TRP A 114 14.55 -5.40 13.43
N LEU A 115 15.03 -5.70 12.25
CA LEU A 115 16.45 -5.99 12.01
C LEU A 115 17.11 -4.97 11.08
N PHE A 116 16.43 -4.65 9.95
CA PHE A 116 17.05 -3.84 8.89
C PHE A 116 17.33 -2.40 9.33
N MET A 117 16.60 -1.90 10.30
CA MET A 117 16.84 -0.59 10.90
C MET A 117 18.20 -0.48 11.63
N TYR A 118 18.90 -1.60 11.83
CA TYR A 118 20.22 -1.64 12.44
C TYR A 118 21.36 -1.75 11.44
N LEU A 119 21.07 -1.89 10.17
CA LEU A 119 22.05 -2.00 9.09
C LEU A 119 22.20 -0.66 8.36
N THR A 120 23.43 -0.35 7.91
CA THR A 120 23.63 0.76 6.98
C THR A 120 22.93 0.47 5.66
N ASP A 121 22.78 1.50 4.79
CA ASP A 121 22.13 1.31 3.48
C ASP A 121 22.92 0.33 2.60
N GLU A 122 24.25 0.37 2.69
CA GLU A 122 25.14 -0.53 1.96
C GLU A 122 25.02 -1.98 2.45
N GLU A 123 25.08 -2.21 3.77
CA GLU A 123 24.91 -3.53 4.38
C GLU A 123 23.52 -4.10 4.05
N LEU A 124 22.47 -3.27 4.12
CA LEU A 124 21.12 -3.70 3.78
C LEU A 124 21.02 -4.08 2.30
N LEU A 125 21.57 -3.30 1.37
CA LEU A 125 21.57 -3.63 -0.05
C LEU A 125 22.34 -4.94 -0.35
N GLN A 126 23.46 -5.19 0.32
CA GLN A 126 24.19 -6.45 0.21
C GLN A 126 23.35 -7.63 0.73
N LEU A 127 22.66 -7.45 1.85
CA LEU A 127 21.76 -8.45 2.39
C LEU A 127 20.56 -8.70 1.46
N VAL A 128 19.97 -7.66 0.85
CA VAL A 128 18.91 -7.77 -0.16
C VAL A 128 19.35 -8.63 -1.33
N ASN A 129 20.56 -8.41 -1.87
CA ASN A 129 21.11 -9.23 -2.95
C ASN A 129 21.34 -10.69 -2.51
N SER A 130 21.71 -10.91 -1.25
CA SER A 130 21.86 -12.25 -0.68
C SER A 130 20.52 -12.95 -0.50
N MET A 131 19.50 -12.24 0.03
CA MET A 131 18.14 -12.79 0.16
C MET A 131 17.52 -13.15 -1.20
N LEU A 132 17.76 -12.34 -2.24
CA LEU A 132 17.37 -12.67 -3.62
C LEU A 132 17.99 -14.00 -4.08
N ARG A 133 19.28 -14.25 -3.77
CA ARG A 133 19.91 -15.53 -4.11
C ARG A 133 19.35 -16.70 -3.32
N TRP A 134 19.08 -16.52 -2.04
CA TRP A 134 18.61 -17.60 -1.16
C TRP A 134 17.15 -17.99 -1.43
N LEU A 135 16.31 -17.02 -1.83
CA LEU A 135 14.92 -17.29 -2.20
C LEU A 135 14.82 -17.97 -3.55
N ARG A 136 13.91 -18.94 -3.65
CA ARG A 136 13.49 -19.49 -4.94
C ARG A 136 12.71 -18.42 -5.76
N PRO A 137 12.65 -18.54 -7.10
CA PRO A 137 11.73 -17.73 -7.91
C PRO A 137 10.29 -17.88 -7.41
N GLY A 138 9.56 -16.79 -7.25
CA GLY A 138 8.24 -16.75 -6.62
C GLY A 138 8.27 -16.84 -5.09
N GLY A 139 9.47 -16.92 -4.47
CA GLY A 139 9.62 -16.86 -3.01
C GLY A 139 9.43 -15.42 -2.50
N HIS A 140 9.13 -15.29 -1.21
CA HIS A 140 8.73 -14.01 -0.63
C HIS A 140 9.69 -13.54 0.47
N LEU A 141 9.88 -12.21 0.51
CA LEU A 141 10.50 -11.51 1.64
C LEU A 141 9.41 -10.76 2.40
N PHE A 142 9.24 -11.08 3.67
CA PHE A 142 8.47 -10.27 4.61
C PHE A 142 9.41 -9.57 5.57
N PHE A 143 9.22 -8.26 5.78
CA PHE A 143 9.89 -7.56 6.87
C PHE A 143 9.00 -6.48 7.46
N ARG A 144 9.30 -6.14 8.72
CA ARG A 144 8.65 -5.07 9.46
C ARG A 144 9.68 -4.24 10.18
N GLU A 145 9.55 -2.90 10.07
CA GLU A 145 10.49 -1.96 10.65
C GLU A 145 9.81 -0.77 11.32
N SER A 146 10.57 -0.12 12.21
CA SER A 146 10.19 1.15 12.81
C SER A 146 10.67 2.28 11.90
N CYS A 147 9.75 3.05 11.32
CA CYS A 147 10.03 4.16 10.41
C CYS A 147 9.92 5.50 11.12
N PHE A 148 10.45 6.54 10.52
CA PHE A 148 10.40 7.94 10.95
C PHE A 148 11.09 8.22 12.30
N HIS A 149 10.64 7.60 13.39
CA HIS A 149 11.17 7.77 14.74
C HIS A 149 10.84 6.58 15.66
N GLN A 150 11.32 6.61 16.88
CA GLN A 150 11.11 5.59 17.88
C GLN A 150 9.62 5.40 18.21
N SER A 151 9.17 4.14 18.28
CA SER A 151 7.80 3.78 18.68
C SER A 151 7.69 3.34 20.15
N GLY A 152 8.72 2.67 20.69
CA GLY A 152 8.73 2.22 22.09
C GLY A 152 9.01 3.37 23.06
N ASP A 153 8.56 3.22 24.31
CA ASP A 153 8.65 4.23 25.36
C ASP A 153 9.86 4.07 26.29
N SER A 154 10.66 3.02 26.11
CA SER A 154 11.85 2.79 26.90
C SER A 154 12.93 3.83 26.63
N LYS A 155 13.48 4.43 27.70
CA LYS A 155 14.61 5.37 27.59
C LYS A 155 15.88 4.64 27.12
N ARG A 156 16.59 5.24 26.18
CA ARG A 156 17.82 4.72 25.60
C ARG A 156 18.97 5.67 25.86
N THR A 157 20.08 5.18 26.40
CA THR A 157 21.30 5.98 26.63
C THR A 157 22.00 6.28 25.31
N PHE A 158 21.94 5.34 24.39
CA PHE A 158 22.32 5.53 22.99
C PHE A 158 21.38 4.70 22.11
N ASN A 159 21.19 5.10 20.87
CA ASN A 159 20.27 4.44 19.94
C ASN A 159 20.97 4.14 18.61
N PRO A 160 21.30 2.86 18.33
CA PRO A 160 21.94 2.48 17.08
C PRO A 160 20.98 2.40 15.87
N THR A 161 19.69 2.69 16.08
CA THR A 161 18.66 2.54 15.06
C THR A 161 18.73 3.64 14.02
N ILE A 162 18.69 3.25 12.75
CA ILE A 162 18.53 4.13 11.60
C ILE A 162 17.04 4.14 11.23
N TYR A 163 16.34 5.22 11.61
CA TYR A 163 14.92 5.37 11.31
C TYR A 163 14.72 5.88 9.88
N ARG A 164 14.61 4.95 8.93
CA ARG A 164 14.33 5.28 7.54
C ARG A 164 12.87 5.62 7.33
N LYS A 165 12.59 6.44 6.33
CA LYS A 165 11.25 6.58 5.78
C LYS A 165 10.89 5.34 4.94
N PRO A 166 9.59 4.99 4.77
CA PRO A 166 9.17 3.89 3.90
C PRO A 166 9.77 3.97 2.49
N ALA A 167 9.83 5.16 1.89
CA ALA A 167 10.45 5.41 0.59
C ALA A 167 11.91 4.92 0.49
N GLN A 168 12.69 5.08 1.54
CA GLN A 168 14.09 4.64 1.54
C GLN A 168 14.19 3.11 1.53
N TYR A 169 13.33 2.41 2.28
CA TYR A 169 13.25 0.95 2.22
C TYR A 169 12.81 0.49 0.82
N ASN A 170 11.76 1.09 0.25
CA ASN A 170 11.30 0.76 -1.10
C ASN A 170 12.41 0.94 -2.13
N HIS A 171 13.16 2.02 -2.06
CA HIS A 171 14.29 2.28 -2.97
C HIS A 171 15.38 1.21 -2.85
N ILE A 172 15.80 0.86 -1.62
CA ILE A 172 16.83 -0.17 -1.38
C ILE A 172 16.36 -1.55 -1.89
N MET A 173 15.11 -1.92 -1.63
CA MET A 173 14.54 -3.19 -2.10
C MET A 173 14.46 -3.27 -3.62
N GLN A 174 14.06 -2.18 -4.29
CA GLN A 174 14.01 -2.09 -5.76
C GLN A 174 15.39 -2.12 -6.41
N ALA A 175 16.43 -1.59 -5.73
CA ALA A 175 17.82 -1.64 -6.19
C ALA A 175 18.42 -3.05 -6.13
N GLY A 176 17.82 -3.96 -5.38
CA GLY A 176 18.25 -5.36 -5.28
C GLY A 176 18.25 -6.06 -6.63
N PHE A 177 19.33 -6.81 -6.91
CA PHE A 177 19.56 -7.45 -8.19
C PHE A 177 20.27 -8.80 -8.01
N GLN A 178 19.79 -9.82 -8.74
CA GLN A 178 20.46 -11.10 -8.91
C GLN A 178 20.52 -11.47 -10.39
N GLN A 179 21.72 -11.73 -10.91
CA GLN A 179 21.89 -12.35 -12.22
C GLN A 179 21.98 -13.87 -12.05
N ALA A 180 21.17 -14.63 -12.80
CA ALA A 180 21.27 -16.07 -12.77
C ALA A 180 22.50 -16.55 -13.52
N ASN A 181 23.23 -17.50 -12.94
CA ASN A 181 24.44 -18.07 -13.52
C ASN A 181 24.15 -18.70 -14.89
N GLY A 182 24.79 -18.20 -15.96
CA GLY A 182 24.75 -18.77 -17.30
C GLY A 182 23.50 -18.46 -18.15
N ASN A 183 22.60 -17.60 -17.68
CA ASN A 183 21.40 -17.18 -18.40
C ASN A 183 21.28 -15.64 -18.45
N GLU A 184 20.59 -15.11 -19.48
CA GLU A 184 20.23 -13.69 -19.56
C GLU A 184 19.19 -13.26 -18.48
N LYS A 185 18.72 -14.22 -17.66
CA LYS A 185 17.69 -13.99 -16.62
C LYS A 185 18.24 -13.22 -15.44
N SER A 186 17.55 -12.17 -15.07
CA SER A 186 17.80 -11.44 -13.84
C SER A 186 16.56 -11.44 -12.94
N PHE A 187 16.78 -11.32 -11.64
CA PHE A 187 15.71 -11.30 -10.63
C PHE A 187 15.81 -10.04 -9.78
N GLY A 188 14.66 -9.61 -9.30
CA GLY A 188 14.51 -8.52 -8.33
C GLY A 188 13.30 -8.74 -7.47
N PHE A 189 13.08 -7.83 -6.52
CA PHE A 189 11.85 -7.82 -5.73
C PHE A 189 10.76 -6.99 -6.40
N GLU A 190 9.53 -7.51 -6.40
CA GLU A 190 8.29 -6.78 -6.67
C GLU A 190 7.54 -6.59 -5.35
N LEU A 191 7.06 -5.38 -5.10
CA LEU A 191 6.29 -5.06 -3.91
C LEU A 191 4.87 -5.61 -4.06
N VAL A 192 4.47 -6.50 -3.15
CA VAL A 192 3.12 -7.07 -3.08
C VAL A 192 2.23 -6.20 -2.19
N ILE A 193 2.72 -5.88 -0.99
CA ILE A 193 2.01 -5.01 -0.03
C ILE A 193 3.02 -4.28 0.86
N SER A 194 2.74 -3.02 1.16
CA SER A 194 3.36 -2.28 2.26
C SER A 194 2.29 -1.53 3.03
N LYS A 195 2.28 -1.64 4.35
CA LYS A 195 1.25 -1.00 5.18
C LYS A 195 1.73 -0.72 6.61
N SER A 196 1.15 0.29 7.24
CA SER A 196 1.31 0.53 8.67
C SER A 196 0.56 -0.53 9.49
N VAL A 197 1.11 -0.91 10.66
CA VAL A 197 0.51 -1.88 11.57
C VAL A 197 -0.65 -1.25 12.32
N GLN A 198 -1.87 -1.73 12.09
CA GLN A 198 -3.11 -1.17 12.65
C GLN A 198 -3.12 -1.21 14.19
N THR A 199 -2.54 -2.24 14.78
CA THR A 199 -2.40 -2.36 16.23
C THR A 199 -1.72 -1.14 16.84
N TYR A 200 -0.65 -0.63 16.23
CA TYR A 200 0.04 0.58 16.71
C TYR A 200 -0.77 1.84 16.48
N ILE A 201 -1.47 1.94 15.36
CA ILE A 201 -2.37 3.06 15.08
C ILE A 201 -3.47 3.16 16.15
N LYS A 202 -4.09 2.03 16.46
CA LYS A 202 -5.20 1.99 17.43
C LYS A 202 -4.77 2.16 18.87
N LEU A 203 -3.71 1.45 19.31
CA LEU A 203 -3.33 1.39 20.72
C LEU A 203 -2.30 2.45 21.11
N LYS A 204 -1.38 2.80 20.22
CA LYS A 204 -0.28 3.75 20.52
C LYS A 204 -0.42 5.10 19.78
N LYS A 205 -1.45 5.24 18.93
CA LYS A 205 -1.60 6.42 18.06
C LYS A 205 -0.32 6.69 17.26
N ASN A 206 0.24 5.67 16.65
CA ASN A 206 1.56 5.68 16.05
C ASN A 206 1.54 4.99 14.68
N GLN A 207 1.97 5.71 13.64
CA GLN A 207 2.04 5.25 12.24
C GLN A 207 3.39 4.60 11.89
N ASN A 208 4.35 4.58 12.81
CA ASN A 208 5.76 4.30 12.53
C ASN A 208 6.07 2.84 12.23
N GLN A 209 5.19 1.92 12.60
CA GLN A 209 5.40 0.50 12.36
C GLN A 209 4.86 0.13 10.99
N VAL A 210 5.76 -0.18 10.05
CA VAL A 210 5.40 -0.49 8.67
C VAL A 210 5.89 -1.89 8.33
N CYS A 211 5.05 -2.65 7.62
CA CYS A 211 5.33 -3.98 7.10
C CYS A 211 5.46 -3.94 5.57
N TRP A 212 6.27 -4.83 5.03
CA TRP A 212 6.41 -5.09 3.61
C TRP A 212 6.34 -6.59 3.33
N LEU A 213 5.68 -6.93 2.25
CA LEU A 213 5.76 -8.23 1.59
C LEU A 213 6.20 -8.00 0.15
N LEU A 214 7.28 -8.66 -0.25
CA LEU A 214 7.81 -8.60 -1.60
C LEU A 214 7.94 -10.01 -2.16
N GLU A 215 7.83 -10.14 -3.48
CA GLU A 215 8.02 -11.39 -4.21
C GLU A 215 9.27 -11.31 -5.09
N LYS A 216 10.04 -12.39 -5.12
CA LYS A 216 11.15 -12.54 -6.08
C LYS A 216 10.61 -12.85 -7.46
N VAL A 217 10.76 -11.92 -8.39
CA VAL A 217 10.26 -12.03 -9.77
C VAL A 217 11.38 -11.94 -10.80
N SER A 218 11.17 -12.57 -11.97
CA SER A 218 12.06 -12.37 -13.12
C SER A 218 11.88 -10.97 -13.70
N ARG A 219 12.99 -10.32 -14.02
CA ARG A 219 13.02 -9.01 -14.68
C ARG A 219 13.09 -9.10 -16.22
N GLU A 220 12.81 -10.27 -16.79
CA GLU A 220 12.68 -10.44 -18.24
C GLU A 220 11.36 -9.84 -18.71
N ASN A 221 11.44 -8.99 -19.72
CA ASN A 221 10.35 -8.26 -20.37
C ASN A 221 9.84 -7.05 -19.57
N ALA A 222 10.44 -5.91 -19.88
CA ALA A 222 9.91 -4.60 -19.57
C ALA A 222 8.64 -4.32 -20.41
N GLY A 223 7.55 -5.05 -20.12
CA GLY A 223 6.27 -4.98 -20.87
C GLY A 223 5.51 -3.66 -20.65
N HIS A 224 5.90 -2.86 -19.66
CA HIS A 224 5.26 -1.59 -19.32
C HIS A 224 6.11 -0.39 -19.78
N GLN A 225 6.20 -0.16 -21.09
CA GLN A 225 6.94 0.99 -21.65
C GLN A 225 8.40 1.11 -21.13
N GLY A 226 9.09 -0.01 -20.92
CA GLY A 226 10.45 -0.05 -20.40
C GLY A 226 10.58 -0.26 -18.89
N TYR A 227 9.47 -0.36 -18.15
CA TYR A 227 9.45 -0.65 -16.72
C TYR A 227 9.11 -2.13 -16.46
N ALA A 228 9.69 -2.69 -15.40
CA ALA A 228 9.48 -4.10 -15.06
C ALA A 228 8.05 -4.38 -14.56
N THR A 229 7.41 -3.40 -13.90
CA THR A 229 6.04 -3.53 -13.39
C THR A 229 5.20 -2.30 -13.71
N PHE A 230 3.87 -2.46 -13.67
CA PHE A 230 2.95 -1.32 -13.83
C PHE A 230 3.09 -0.30 -12.69
N GLN A 231 3.37 -0.74 -11.46
CA GLN A 231 3.68 0.14 -10.34
C GLN A 231 4.90 1.03 -10.62
N GLN A 232 6.00 0.45 -11.10
CA GLN A 232 7.19 1.21 -11.47
C GLN A 232 6.93 2.21 -12.59
N PHE A 233 6.08 1.85 -13.56
CA PHE A 233 5.63 2.77 -14.61
C PHE A 233 4.83 3.95 -14.03
N LEU A 234 3.88 3.67 -13.12
CA LEU A 234 3.11 4.72 -12.45
C LEU A 234 4.05 5.67 -11.68
N ASP A 235 4.89 5.13 -10.83
CA ASP A 235 5.78 5.93 -9.96
C ASP A 235 6.86 6.69 -10.73
N GLY A 236 7.35 6.12 -11.84
CA GLY A 236 8.39 6.75 -12.65
C GLY A 236 7.89 7.76 -13.69
N LYS A 237 6.65 7.60 -14.15
CA LYS A 237 6.08 8.41 -15.27
C LYS A 237 4.90 9.26 -14.88
N GLN A 238 3.84 8.64 -14.33
CA GLN A 238 2.57 9.33 -14.11
C GLN A 238 2.52 10.01 -12.74
N TYR A 239 3.07 9.37 -11.72
CA TYR A 239 2.95 9.76 -10.32
C TYR A 239 4.32 9.84 -9.65
N SER A 240 5.30 10.51 -10.29
CA SER A 240 6.52 10.90 -9.60
C SER A 240 6.16 11.83 -8.44
N ARG A 241 6.93 11.80 -7.34
CA ARG A 241 6.64 12.64 -6.17
C ARG A 241 6.44 14.12 -6.52
N GLN A 242 7.30 14.68 -7.38
CA GLN A 242 7.17 16.05 -7.85
C GLN A 242 5.90 16.25 -8.70
N GLY A 243 5.56 15.27 -9.55
CA GLY A 243 4.34 15.30 -10.36
C GLY A 243 3.08 15.31 -9.49
N ILE A 244 3.06 14.53 -8.41
CA ILE A 244 1.97 14.50 -7.43
C ILE A 244 1.79 15.86 -6.77
N LEU A 245 2.88 16.49 -6.29
CA LEU A 245 2.83 17.80 -5.65
C LEU A 245 2.36 18.91 -6.61
N ARG A 246 2.69 18.82 -7.90
CA ARG A 246 2.12 19.71 -8.93
C ARG A 246 0.60 19.57 -9.04
N TYR A 247 0.09 18.33 -9.09
CA TYR A 247 -1.35 18.09 -9.13
C TYR A 247 -2.04 18.58 -7.86
N GLU A 248 -1.45 18.33 -6.71
CA GLU A 248 -1.97 18.83 -5.44
C GLU A 248 -2.14 20.34 -5.43
N LYS A 249 -1.18 21.09 -6.00
CA LYS A 249 -1.25 22.54 -6.11
C LYS A 249 -2.50 23.01 -6.89
N ILE A 250 -2.97 22.19 -7.84
CA ILE A 250 -4.15 22.47 -8.65
C ILE A 250 -5.44 22.01 -7.96
N PHE A 251 -5.46 20.79 -7.47
CA PHE A 251 -6.68 20.22 -6.88
C PHE A 251 -6.96 20.74 -5.45
N GLY A 252 -5.95 21.20 -4.76
CA GLY A 252 -6.01 21.67 -3.37
C GLY A 252 -5.21 20.78 -2.43
N GLU A 253 -4.76 21.37 -1.33
CA GLU A 253 -3.93 20.71 -0.33
C GLU A 253 -4.56 19.40 0.15
N GLY A 254 -3.79 18.32 0.04
CA GLY A 254 -4.22 16.96 0.39
C GLY A 254 -4.90 16.18 -0.72
N TYR A 255 -5.17 16.77 -1.90
CA TYR A 255 -5.99 16.14 -2.93
C TYR A 255 -5.28 16.06 -4.28
N VAL A 256 -5.53 14.96 -4.99
CA VAL A 256 -5.06 14.71 -6.37
C VAL A 256 -6.20 14.21 -7.28
N SER A 257 -7.44 14.36 -6.86
CA SER A 257 -8.65 14.00 -7.61
C SER A 257 -9.44 15.24 -8.02
N THR A 258 -10.22 15.11 -9.08
CA THR A 258 -11.03 16.18 -9.68
C THR A 258 -11.88 16.93 -8.66
N GLY A 259 -11.74 18.25 -8.61
CA GLY A 259 -12.47 19.15 -7.71
C GLY A 259 -12.03 19.10 -6.25
N GLY A 260 -11.01 18.29 -5.93
CA GLY A 260 -10.36 18.28 -4.62
C GLY A 260 -11.30 18.15 -3.42
N PRO A 261 -11.18 19.06 -2.43
CA PRO A 261 -11.98 18.98 -1.21
C PRO A 261 -13.48 19.20 -1.43
N ASP A 262 -13.90 20.01 -2.39
CA ASP A 262 -15.29 20.35 -2.61
C ASP A 262 -16.11 19.15 -3.11
N THR A 263 -15.61 18.49 -4.15
CA THR A 263 -16.24 17.27 -4.67
C THR A 263 -16.14 16.11 -3.70
N THR A 264 -15.05 16.03 -2.90
CA THR A 264 -14.95 15.03 -1.84
C THR A 264 -16.06 15.20 -0.80
N LYS A 265 -16.30 16.43 -0.34
CA LYS A 265 -17.40 16.72 0.61
C LYS A 265 -18.77 16.39 0.03
N GLU A 266 -19.02 16.80 -1.23
CA GLU A 266 -20.26 16.50 -1.94
C GLU A 266 -20.50 15.00 -2.01
N PHE A 267 -19.55 14.22 -2.52
CA PHE A 267 -19.77 12.81 -2.76
C PHE A 267 -19.78 11.97 -1.48
N VAL A 268 -18.94 12.30 -0.51
CA VAL A 268 -18.96 11.64 0.80
C VAL A 268 -20.30 11.85 1.50
N SER A 269 -20.96 13.01 1.31
CA SER A 269 -22.29 13.26 1.89
C SER A 269 -23.36 12.27 1.42
N LEU A 270 -23.20 11.67 0.23
CA LEU A 270 -24.12 10.65 -0.30
C LEU A 270 -24.02 9.31 0.44
N LEU A 271 -22.94 9.10 1.18
CA LEU A 271 -22.67 7.84 1.90
C LEU A 271 -23.37 7.79 3.27
N ASP A 272 -23.80 8.93 3.83
CA ASP A 272 -24.37 9.00 5.17
C ASP A 272 -23.54 8.23 6.21
N LEU A 273 -22.25 8.59 6.30
CA LEU A 273 -21.28 7.89 7.15
C LEU A 273 -21.63 8.02 8.64
N GLN A 274 -21.55 6.90 9.35
CA GLN A 274 -21.77 6.84 10.79
C GLN A 274 -20.46 6.53 11.53
N ALA A 275 -20.28 7.11 12.72
CA ALA A 275 -19.09 6.90 13.53
C ALA A 275 -18.83 5.40 13.79
N GLY A 276 -17.59 4.98 13.67
CA GLY A 276 -17.15 3.59 13.86
C GLY A 276 -17.31 2.69 12.65
N GLN A 277 -17.92 3.17 11.56
CA GLN A 277 -17.93 2.41 10.30
C GLN A 277 -16.52 2.26 9.74
N LYS A 278 -16.32 1.18 8.97
CA LYS A 278 -15.08 0.88 8.26
C LYS A 278 -15.22 1.23 6.79
N VAL A 279 -14.36 2.09 6.31
CA VAL A 279 -14.32 2.54 4.91
C VAL A 279 -13.06 2.00 4.24
N LEU A 280 -13.18 1.41 3.06
CA LEU A 280 -12.09 1.12 2.14
C LEU A 280 -12.07 2.16 1.04
N ASP A 281 -10.98 2.90 0.90
CA ASP A 281 -10.75 3.84 -0.20
C ASP A 281 -9.76 3.23 -1.20
N VAL A 282 -10.24 2.90 -2.40
CA VAL A 282 -9.46 2.27 -3.47
C VAL A 282 -8.95 3.33 -4.44
N GLY A 283 -7.63 3.53 -4.45
CA GLY A 283 -6.97 4.65 -5.12
C GLY A 283 -7.00 5.90 -4.27
N CYS A 284 -6.55 5.77 -3.02
CA CYS A 284 -6.62 6.84 -2.02
C CYS A 284 -5.70 8.05 -2.32
N GLY A 285 -4.79 7.92 -3.30
CA GLY A 285 -3.81 8.96 -3.59
C GLY A 285 -3.02 9.35 -2.35
N ILE A 286 -2.93 10.64 -2.09
CA ILE A 286 -2.20 11.21 -0.93
C ILE A 286 -3.06 11.35 0.34
N GLY A 287 -4.24 10.72 0.37
CA GLY A 287 -5.04 10.52 1.57
C GLY A 287 -6.05 11.60 1.93
N GLY A 288 -6.24 12.66 1.13
CA GLY A 288 -7.11 13.79 1.49
C GLY A 288 -8.53 13.37 1.85
N GLY A 289 -9.15 12.50 1.04
CA GLY A 289 -10.48 11.93 1.33
C GLY A 289 -10.51 11.12 2.61
N ASN A 290 -9.45 10.34 2.87
CA ASN A 290 -9.31 9.51 4.07
C ASN A 290 -9.25 10.35 5.34
N PHE A 291 -8.41 11.37 5.35
CA PHE A 291 -8.30 12.30 6.47
C PHE A 291 -9.61 13.04 6.72
N TYR A 292 -10.27 13.51 5.64
CA TYR A 292 -11.59 14.16 5.73
C TYR A 292 -12.63 13.24 6.36
N MET A 293 -12.80 12.01 5.85
CA MET A 293 -13.79 11.06 6.36
C MET A 293 -13.52 10.69 7.82
N ALA A 294 -12.28 10.37 8.17
CA ALA A 294 -11.90 10.03 9.54
C ALA A 294 -12.12 11.19 10.51
N LYS A 295 -11.79 12.43 10.10
CA LYS A 295 -11.93 13.62 10.93
C LYS A 295 -13.38 14.04 11.12
N ALA A 296 -14.15 14.11 10.02
CA ALA A 296 -15.51 14.63 10.04
C ALA A 296 -16.52 13.63 10.60
N PHE A 297 -16.37 12.32 10.30
CA PHE A 297 -17.37 11.30 10.60
C PHE A 297 -16.92 10.28 11.64
N LYS A 298 -15.65 10.33 12.11
CA LYS A 298 -15.09 9.39 13.09
C LYS A 298 -15.16 7.93 12.62
N VAL A 299 -14.94 7.71 11.34
CA VAL A 299 -14.85 6.39 10.69
C VAL A 299 -13.41 5.87 10.70
N ASP A 300 -13.25 4.54 10.60
CA ASP A 300 -11.96 3.85 10.45
C ASP A 300 -11.69 3.68 8.95
N VAL A 301 -10.71 4.35 8.40
CA VAL A 301 -10.47 4.37 6.95
C VAL A 301 -9.18 3.64 6.60
N LEU A 302 -9.30 2.64 5.72
CA LEU A 302 -8.17 2.02 5.03
C LEU A 302 -8.09 2.58 3.62
N GLY A 303 -7.04 3.34 3.34
CA GLY A 303 -6.69 3.78 1.99
C GLY A 303 -5.70 2.82 1.34
N MET A 304 -5.96 2.42 0.11
CA MET A 304 -5.03 1.64 -0.70
C MET A 304 -4.75 2.32 -2.03
N ASP A 305 -3.52 2.26 -2.48
CA ASP A 305 -3.10 2.76 -3.79
C ASP A 305 -1.98 1.87 -4.34
N LEU A 306 -1.84 1.79 -5.66
CA LEU A 306 -0.76 1.05 -6.28
C LEU A 306 0.52 1.90 -6.36
N SER A 307 0.41 3.23 -6.41
CA SER A 307 1.57 4.12 -6.42
C SER A 307 2.20 4.21 -5.03
N SER A 308 3.47 3.83 -4.94
CA SER A 308 4.24 3.95 -3.70
C SER A 308 4.44 5.41 -3.32
N ASN A 309 4.68 6.31 -4.30
CA ASN A 309 4.84 7.74 -4.06
C ASN A 309 3.58 8.39 -3.44
N MET A 310 2.39 7.96 -3.87
CA MET A 310 1.12 8.45 -3.30
C MET A 310 0.99 8.03 -1.83
N VAL A 311 1.13 6.74 -1.56
CA VAL A 311 0.95 6.17 -0.21
C VAL A 311 2.01 6.67 0.76
N GLU A 312 3.26 6.83 0.30
CA GLU A 312 4.33 7.39 1.13
C GLU A 312 4.03 8.81 1.60
N ILE A 313 3.50 9.67 0.72
CA ILE A 313 3.05 11.01 1.09
C ILE A 313 1.88 10.91 2.10
N ALA A 314 0.92 10.01 1.87
CA ALA A 314 -0.20 9.81 2.78
C ALA A 314 0.26 9.33 4.17
N MET A 315 1.20 8.38 4.23
CA MET A 315 1.79 7.89 5.50
C MET A 315 2.57 9.00 6.23
N GLU A 316 3.35 9.82 5.51
CA GLU A 316 4.05 10.96 6.11
C GLU A 316 3.05 11.92 6.78
N ARG A 317 1.96 12.25 6.11
CA ARG A 317 0.90 13.14 6.63
C ARG A 317 0.12 12.51 7.77
N ALA A 318 -0.10 11.21 7.76
CA ALA A 318 -0.74 10.51 8.86
C ALA A 318 0.06 10.58 10.18
N THR A 319 1.35 10.91 10.13
CA THR A 319 2.15 11.16 11.34
C THR A 319 1.86 12.51 11.99
N GLU A 320 1.25 13.45 11.27
CA GLU A 320 0.96 14.81 11.76
C GLU A 320 -0.25 14.85 12.71
N ASP A 321 -1.26 14.00 12.47
CA ASP A 321 -2.42 13.85 13.36
C ASP A 321 -2.66 12.38 13.73
N SER A 322 -2.00 11.94 14.77
CA SER A 322 -2.08 10.56 15.28
C SER A 322 -3.43 10.20 15.92
N THR A 323 -4.38 11.13 16.02
CA THR A 323 -5.71 10.88 16.58
C THR A 323 -6.66 10.27 15.54
N LEU A 324 -6.36 10.42 14.26
CA LEU A 324 -7.18 9.91 13.17
C LEU A 324 -7.00 8.41 12.99
N LEU A 325 -8.11 7.69 12.79
CA LEU A 325 -8.10 6.27 12.48
C LEU A 325 -7.97 6.07 10.97
N VAL A 326 -6.80 6.41 10.44
CA VAL A 326 -6.45 6.18 9.03
C VAL A 326 -5.30 5.19 8.95
N GLN A 327 -5.38 4.28 7.99
CA GLN A 327 -4.32 3.35 7.65
C GLN A 327 -4.11 3.41 6.15
N PHE A 328 -2.87 3.32 5.70
CA PHE A 328 -2.55 3.31 4.28
C PHE A 328 -1.79 2.05 3.92
N GLU A 329 -2.08 1.51 2.73
CA GLU A 329 -1.33 0.39 2.17
C GLU A 329 -1.03 0.59 0.68
N ILE A 330 0.19 0.22 0.28
CA ILE A 330 0.57 0.05 -1.13
C ILE A 330 0.12 -1.35 -1.50
N SER A 331 -0.85 -1.47 -2.39
CA SER A 331 -1.30 -2.77 -2.88
C SER A 331 -2.13 -2.66 -4.17
N ASP A 332 -2.15 -3.74 -4.93
CA ASP A 332 -2.94 -3.87 -6.15
C ASP A 332 -4.35 -4.37 -5.82
N ALA A 333 -5.36 -3.54 -6.03
CA ALA A 333 -6.76 -3.86 -5.76
C ALA A 333 -7.25 -5.11 -6.51
N THR A 334 -6.62 -5.47 -7.63
CA THR A 334 -6.95 -6.66 -8.42
C THR A 334 -6.38 -7.95 -7.83
N LYS A 335 -5.40 -7.85 -6.94
CA LYS A 335 -4.72 -8.98 -6.31
C LYS A 335 -4.98 -9.07 -4.80
N ARG A 336 -5.24 -7.94 -4.15
CA ARG A 336 -5.47 -7.85 -2.70
C ARG A 336 -6.75 -8.57 -2.31
N GLU A 337 -6.68 -9.41 -1.28
CA GLU A 337 -7.85 -10.07 -0.70
C GLU A 337 -8.14 -9.54 0.70
N PHE A 338 -9.40 -9.31 0.98
CA PHE A 338 -9.93 -9.02 2.32
C PHE A 338 -10.95 -10.11 2.70
N PRO A 339 -11.12 -10.39 4.01
CA PRO A 339 -12.22 -11.24 4.46
C PRO A 339 -13.56 -10.68 3.96
N GLU A 340 -14.51 -11.57 3.71
CA GLU A 340 -15.87 -11.15 3.35
C GLU A 340 -16.47 -10.26 4.43
N GLU A 341 -17.30 -9.29 4.02
CA GLU A 341 -18.05 -8.42 4.94
C GLU A 341 -17.15 -7.58 5.88
N SER A 342 -15.95 -7.19 5.39
CA SER A 342 -14.99 -6.42 6.18
C SER A 342 -15.31 -4.94 6.29
N PHE A 343 -16.04 -4.37 5.31
CA PHE A 343 -16.24 -2.93 5.17
C PHE A 343 -17.72 -2.55 5.13
N ASP A 344 -18.05 -1.40 5.72
CA ASP A 344 -19.36 -0.78 5.63
C ASP A 344 -19.49 0.03 4.33
N VAL A 345 -18.39 0.58 3.85
CA VAL A 345 -18.32 1.39 2.63
C VAL A 345 -17.07 1.05 1.81
N VAL A 346 -17.23 0.99 0.49
CA VAL A 346 -16.13 1.04 -0.49
C VAL A 346 -16.28 2.34 -1.27
N TYR A 347 -15.18 3.09 -1.34
CA TYR A 347 -15.07 4.40 -1.96
C TYR A 347 -13.93 4.40 -2.96
N SER A 348 -14.05 5.08 -4.10
CA SER A 348 -12.97 5.24 -5.07
C SER A 348 -13.17 6.49 -5.91
N ARG A 349 -12.08 7.23 -6.18
CA ARG A 349 -12.10 8.46 -6.96
C ARG A 349 -11.09 8.41 -8.09
N ASP A 350 -11.60 8.47 -9.34
CA ASP A 350 -10.82 8.66 -10.56
C ASP A 350 -9.59 7.70 -10.68
N THR A 351 -9.79 6.42 -10.34
CA THR A 351 -8.72 5.41 -10.21
C THR A 351 -8.97 4.16 -11.05
N ILE A 352 -10.22 3.70 -11.11
CA ILE A 352 -10.56 2.40 -11.70
C ILE A 352 -10.39 2.42 -13.24
N LEU A 353 -10.23 3.60 -13.84
CA LEU A 353 -9.90 3.77 -15.27
C LEU A 353 -8.64 2.97 -15.70
N HIS A 354 -7.76 2.63 -14.79
CA HIS A 354 -6.55 1.82 -15.08
C HIS A 354 -6.80 0.31 -15.07
N ILE A 355 -7.95 -0.15 -14.56
CA ILE A 355 -8.22 -1.57 -14.31
C ILE A 355 -8.99 -2.18 -15.48
N ALA A 356 -8.41 -3.24 -16.08
CA ALA A 356 -8.97 -3.89 -17.27
C ALA A 356 -10.26 -4.64 -16.95
N ASP A 357 -10.25 -5.49 -15.96
CA ASP A 357 -11.41 -6.28 -15.55
C ASP A 357 -12.16 -5.62 -14.40
N LYS A 358 -12.95 -4.60 -14.74
CA LYS A 358 -13.78 -3.88 -13.77
C LYS A 358 -14.84 -4.78 -13.15
N PHE A 359 -15.36 -5.73 -13.92
CA PHE A 359 -16.39 -6.66 -13.43
C PHE A 359 -15.85 -7.56 -12.30
N ALA A 360 -14.66 -8.15 -12.51
CA ALA A 360 -14.01 -8.94 -11.47
C ALA A 360 -13.72 -8.11 -10.21
N LEU A 361 -13.28 -6.84 -10.39
CA LEU A 361 -13.05 -5.92 -9.27
C LEU A 361 -14.36 -5.65 -8.50
N PHE A 362 -15.48 -5.40 -9.21
CA PHE A 362 -16.77 -5.14 -8.57
C PHE A 362 -17.32 -6.35 -7.82
N LYS A 363 -17.06 -7.56 -8.31
CA LYS A 363 -17.34 -8.80 -7.57
C LYS A 363 -16.53 -8.88 -6.26
N ARG A 364 -15.28 -8.41 -6.24
CA ARG A 364 -14.48 -8.31 -5.01
C ARG A 364 -15.08 -7.28 -4.07
N PHE A 365 -15.43 -6.08 -4.54
CA PHE A 365 -16.07 -5.04 -3.74
C PHE A 365 -17.36 -5.54 -3.12
N TYR A 366 -18.19 -6.27 -3.88
CA TYR A 366 -19.41 -6.88 -3.39
C TYR A 366 -19.16 -7.84 -2.21
N ARG A 367 -18.14 -8.71 -2.32
CA ARG A 367 -17.79 -9.65 -1.24
C ARG A 367 -17.23 -8.93 -0.01
N TRP A 368 -16.43 -7.88 -0.20
CA TRP A 368 -15.80 -7.15 0.89
C TRP A 368 -16.79 -6.27 1.67
N LEU A 369 -17.85 -5.80 1.02
CA LEU A 369 -18.90 -5.03 1.67
C LEU A 369 -19.76 -5.91 2.56
N LYS A 370 -20.19 -5.39 3.70
CA LYS A 370 -21.23 -5.99 4.53
C LYS A 370 -22.57 -5.93 3.82
N PRO A 371 -23.55 -6.79 4.17
CA PRO A 371 -24.95 -6.61 3.77
C PRO A 371 -25.44 -5.21 4.14
N GLY A 372 -26.07 -4.50 3.21
CA GLY A 372 -26.46 -3.09 3.36
C GLY A 372 -25.31 -2.09 3.20
N GLY A 373 -24.07 -2.55 2.94
CA GLY A 373 -22.92 -1.70 2.70
C GLY A 373 -23.04 -0.93 1.39
N LYS A 374 -22.39 0.23 1.34
CA LYS A 374 -22.49 1.21 0.24
C LYS A 374 -21.23 1.26 -0.59
N LEU A 375 -21.41 1.46 -1.89
CA LEU A 375 -20.34 1.70 -2.85
C LEU A 375 -20.52 3.09 -3.46
N LEU A 376 -19.43 3.87 -3.53
CA LEU A 376 -19.39 5.12 -4.30
C LEU A 376 -18.11 5.20 -5.10
N ILE A 377 -18.25 5.43 -6.40
CA ILE A 377 -17.14 5.58 -7.33
C ILE A 377 -17.36 6.85 -8.17
N THR A 378 -16.32 7.65 -8.38
CA THR A 378 -16.23 8.52 -9.55
C THR A 378 -15.13 8.02 -10.46
N ASP A 379 -15.31 8.11 -11.78
CA ASP A 379 -14.29 7.65 -12.71
C ASP A 379 -14.40 8.36 -14.06
N TYR A 380 -13.28 8.40 -14.79
CA TYR A 380 -13.31 8.82 -16.18
C TYR A 380 -14.02 7.75 -17.01
N CYS A 381 -14.92 8.22 -17.82
CA CYS A 381 -15.73 7.44 -18.76
C CYS A 381 -15.51 7.94 -20.18
N CYS A 382 -16.16 7.31 -21.13
CA CYS A 382 -16.12 7.70 -22.54
C CYS A 382 -17.53 7.85 -23.12
N GLY A 383 -17.62 8.63 -24.20
CA GLY A 383 -18.78 8.65 -25.06
C GLY A 383 -18.89 7.40 -25.92
N GLU A 384 -19.98 7.30 -26.67
CA GLU A 384 -20.17 6.21 -27.62
C GLU A 384 -19.20 6.36 -28.82
N LYS A 385 -18.78 5.21 -29.37
CA LYS A 385 -17.91 5.20 -30.55
C LYS A 385 -18.68 5.63 -31.84
N PRO A 386 -18.02 6.19 -32.85
CA PRO A 386 -16.56 6.36 -32.97
C PRO A 386 -16.02 7.55 -32.17
N TRP A 387 -14.86 7.37 -31.57
CA TRP A 387 -14.12 8.44 -30.89
C TRP A 387 -13.27 9.23 -31.92
N THR A 388 -12.83 10.41 -31.56
CA THR A 388 -11.80 11.11 -32.31
C THR A 388 -10.46 10.38 -32.22
N SER A 389 -9.67 10.42 -33.30
CA SER A 389 -8.32 9.81 -33.30
C SER A 389 -7.43 10.35 -32.19
N LYS A 390 -7.54 11.65 -31.89
CA LYS A 390 -6.82 12.28 -30.78
C LYS A 390 -7.16 11.64 -29.42
N PHE A 391 -8.42 11.28 -29.22
CA PHE A 391 -8.85 10.64 -27.97
C PHE A 391 -8.41 9.19 -27.90
N GLU A 392 -8.48 8.44 -29.00
CA GLU A 392 -7.97 7.08 -29.09
C GLU A 392 -6.47 7.03 -28.75
N ASP A 393 -5.66 7.93 -29.30
CA ASP A 393 -4.23 8.05 -29.01
C ASP A 393 -3.99 8.39 -27.54
N TYR A 394 -4.76 9.31 -26.96
CA TYR A 394 -4.68 9.68 -25.57
C TYR A 394 -4.97 8.48 -24.63
N VAL A 395 -6.06 7.77 -24.87
CA VAL A 395 -6.46 6.59 -24.10
C VAL A 395 -5.36 5.52 -24.16
N LYS A 396 -4.83 5.27 -25.35
CA LYS A 396 -3.74 4.32 -25.58
C LYS A 396 -2.45 4.75 -24.87
N GLN A 397 -2.06 6.03 -25.00
CA GLN A 397 -0.85 6.57 -24.36
C GLN A 397 -0.91 6.47 -22.83
N ARG A 398 -2.10 6.68 -22.24
CA ARG A 398 -2.31 6.62 -20.79
C ARG A 398 -2.54 5.21 -20.29
N GLY A 399 -2.82 4.24 -21.15
CA GLY A 399 -3.19 2.88 -20.77
C GLY A 399 -4.56 2.82 -20.09
N TYR A 400 -5.48 3.74 -20.41
CA TYR A 400 -6.80 3.79 -19.81
C TYR A 400 -7.75 2.76 -20.44
N ILE A 401 -8.63 2.21 -19.62
CA ILE A 401 -9.69 1.29 -20.03
C ILE A 401 -11.03 1.90 -19.67
N LEU A 402 -11.59 2.62 -20.62
CA LEU A 402 -12.79 3.44 -20.41
C LEU A 402 -14.04 2.73 -20.93
N TYR A 403 -15.13 2.95 -20.25
CA TYR A 403 -16.47 2.52 -20.62
C TYR A 403 -17.45 3.69 -20.56
N SER A 404 -18.58 3.60 -21.26
CA SER A 404 -19.65 4.58 -21.09
C SER A 404 -20.27 4.46 -19.69
N VAL A 405 -20.84 5.57 -19.21
CA VAL A 405 -21.46 5.62 -17.88
C VAL A 405 -22.51 4.52 -17.72
N SER A 406 -23.35 4.30 -18.76
CA SER A 406 -24.39 3.27 -18.75
C SER A 406 -23.81 1.85 -18.63
N LYS A 407 -22.72 1.56 -19.36
CA LYS A 407 -22.07 0.24 -19.33
C LYS A 407 -21.40 -0.03 -18.00
N TYR A 408 -20.80 1.00 -17.41
CA TYR A 408 -20.20 0.92 -16.10
C TYR A 408 -21.24 0.59 -15.01
N GLY A 409 -22.41 1.25 -15.05
CA GLY A 409 -23.54 0.94 -14.18
C GLY A 409 -24.03 -0.50 -14.33
N LYS A 410 -24.11 -1.03 -15.55
CA LYS A 410 -24.49 -2.43 -15.79
C LYS A 410 -23.50 -3.42 -15.16
N PHE A 411 -22.22 -3.16 -15.17
CA PHE A 411 -21.25 -4.02 -14.48
C PHE A 411 -21.52 -4.10 -12.98
N LEU A 412 -21.99 -3.03 -12.36
CA LEU A 412 -22.36 -3.04 -10.94
C LEU A 412 -23.62 -3.88 -10.70
N GLU A 413 -24.65 -3.72 -11.54
CA GLU A 413 -25.88 -4.54 -11.48
C GLU A 413 -25.56 -6.04 -11.67
N GLU A 414 -24.76 -6.38 -12.68
CA GLU A 414 -24.33 -7.75 -12.96
C GLU A 414 -23.43 -8.33 -11.84
N ALA A 415 -22.71 -7.48 -11.11
CA ALA A 415 -21.94 -7.88 -9.94
C ALA A 415 -22.82 -8.22 -8.73
N GLY A 416 -24.12 -7.85 -8.76
CA GLY A 416 -25.11 -8.17 -7.72
C GLY A 416 -25.54 -6.99 -6.87
N PHE A 417 -25.05 -5.79 -7.15
CA PHE A 417 -25.46 -4.58 -6.44
C PHE A 417 -26.89 -4.18 -6.75
N GLN A 418 -27.55 -3.52 -5.80
CA GLN A 418 -28.89 -2.94 -5.91
C GLN A 418 -28.82 -1.42 -5.77
N ASN A 419 -29.93 -0.74 -6.09
CA ASN A 419 -30.04 0.71 -6.01
C ASN A 419 -28.93 1.43 -6.80
N VAL A 420 -28.55 0.84 -7.93
CA VAL A 420 -27.45 1.36 -8.76
C VAL A 420 -27.87 2.68 -9.40
N ARG A 421 -27.12 3.72 -9.11
CA ARG A 421 -27.20 5.03 -9.76
C ARG A 421 -25.94 5.22 -10.57
N ALA A 422 -26.08 5.41 -11.88
CA ALA A 422 -25.01 5.70 -12.81
C ALA A 422 -25.29 7.06 -13.47
N GLU A 423 -24.59 8.09 -13.04
CA GLU A 423 -24.88 9.47 -13.41
C GLU A 423 -23.75 10.03 -14.29
N ASP A 424 -24.10 10.59 -15.44
CA ASP A 424 -23.17 11.39 -16.24
C ASP A 424 -22.99 12.76 -15.56
N ARG A 425 -21.80 13.01 -15.05
CA ARG A 425 -21.40 14.24 -14.36
C ARG A 425 -20.45 15.10 -15.21
N THR A 426 -20.49 14.92 -16.53
CA THR A 426 -19.56 15.61 -17.44
C THR A 426 -19.72 17.12 -17.39
N ASP A 427 -20.94 17.66 -17.29
CA ASP A 427 -21.15 19.10 -17.16
C ASP A 427 -20.49 19.66 -15.88
N GLN A 428 -20.66 18.96 -14.76
CA GLN A 428 -19.98 19.31 -13.50
C GLN A 428 -18.45 19.21 -13.64
N PHE A 429 -17.96 18.21 -14.36
CA PHE A 429 -16.53 18.04 -14.63
C PHE A 429 -15.97 19.22 -15.43
N VAL A 430 -16.67 19.66 -16.49
CA VAL A 430 -16.29 20.82 -17.29
C VAL A 430 -16.23 22.10 -16.45
N ASP A 431 -17.24 22.33 -15.58
CA ASP A 431 -17.26 23.46 -14.67
C ASP A 431 -16.06 23.46 -13.69
N ILE A 432 -15.73 22.28 -13.15
CA ILE A 432 -14.58 22.12 -12.27
C ILE A 432 -13.27 22.39 -13.00
N LEU A 433 -13.09 21.80 -14.20
CA LEU A 433 -11.89 22.00 -15.02
C LEU A 433 -11.65 23.47 -15.34
N ASN A 434 -12.71 24.22 -15.67
CA ASN A 434 -12.61 25.65 -15.92
C ASN A 434 -12.15 26.42 -14.68
N LYS A 435 -12.75 26.14 -13.51
CA LYS A 435 -12.35 26.76 -12.22
C LYS A 435 -10.90 26.44 -11.86
N GLU A 436 -10.48 25.19 -12.03
CA GLU A 436 -9.11 24.75 -11.78
C GLU A 436 -8.12 25.44 -12.72
N LEU A 437 -8.46 25.57 -14.02
CA LEU A 437 -7.65 26.23 -15.01
C LEU A 437 -7.51 27.74 -14.71
N GLU A 438 -8.59 28.42 -14.35
CA GLU A 438 -8.57 29.82 -13.95
C GLU A 438 -7.72 30.05 -12.71
N ARG A 439 -7.87 29.18 -11.69
CA ARG A 439 -7.05 29.21 -10.48
C ARG A 439 -5.58 29.01 -10.82
N THR A 440 -5.25 28.03 -11.66
CA THR A 440 -3.88 27.76 -12.08
C THR A 440 -3.25 28.99 -12.76
N LYS A 441 -4.00 29.66 -13.66
CA LYS A 441 -3.54 30.88 -14.30
C LYS A 441 -3.34 32.03 -13.30
N SER A 442 -4.19 32.13 -12.27
CA SER A 442 -4.08 33.19 -11.26
C SER A 442 -2.86 33.06 -10.36
N ILE A 443 -2.28 31.86 -10.24
CA ILE A 443 -1.08 31.58 -9.43
C ILE A 443 0.16 31.30 -10.29
N GLN A 444 0.18 31.72 -11.56
CA GLN A 444 1.24 31.40 -12.54
C GLN A 444 2.65 31.66 -11.99
N ASP A 445 2.91 32.87 -11.50
CA ASP A 445 4.25 33.27 -11.04
C ASP A 445 4.70 32.43 -9.82
N GLU A 446 3.78 32.15 -8.90
CA GLU A 446 4.04 31.31 -7.73
C GLU A 446 4.33 29.87 -8.17
N PHE A 447 3.52 29.35 -9.08
CA PHE A 447 3.66 27.97 -9.60
C PHE A 447 5.00 27.78 -10.33
N ILE A 448 5.37 28.71 -11.22
CA ILE A 448 6.64 28.68 -11.97
C ILE A 448 7.83 28.76 -11.01
N LYS A 449 7.74 29.57 -9.97
CA LYS A 449 8.80 29.68 -8.96
C LYS A 449 8.98 28.39 -8.14
N GLU A 450 7.90 27.69 -7.84
CA GLU A 450 7.91 26.46 -7.04
C GLU A 450 8.32 25.23 -7.86
N PHE A 451 7.90 25.16 -9.11
CA PHE A 451 8.14 24.05 -10.02
C PHE A 451 8.99 24.48 -11.23
N SER A 452 8.35 24.77 -12.37
CA SER A 452 8.99 25.29 -13.58
C SER A 452 7.96 25.88 -14.55
N GLU A 453 8.44 26.60 -15.58
CA GLU A 453 7.61 27.08 -16.69
C GLU A 453 7.08 25.91 -17.56
N ASP A 454 7.90 24.89 -17.76
CA ASP A 454 7.51 23.66 -18.49
C ASP A 454 6.39 22.93 -17.75
N ASP A 455 6.48 22.82 -16.41
CA ASP A 455 5.45 22.21 -15.58
C ASP A 455 4.14 22.99 -15.61
N TYR A 456 4.22 24.31 -15.57
CA TYR A 456 3.04 25.17 -15.70
C TYR A 456 2.36 24.99 -17.05
N SER A 457 3.14 25.04 -18.13
CA SER A 457 2.64 24.84 -19.50
C SER A 457 2.03 23.44 -19.68
N TYR A 458 2.66 22.41 -19.14
CA TYR A 458 2.14 21.04 -19.14
C TYR A 458 0.77 20.92 -18.48
N ILE A 459 0.58 21.56 -17.34
CA ILE A 459 -0.70 21.55 -16.60
C ILE A 459 -1.78 22.31 -17.37
N VAL A 460 -1.51 23.54 -17.82
CA VAL A 460 -2.47 24.38 -18.55
C VAL A 460 -2.91 23.68 -19.85
N ASP A 461 -1.97 23.11 -20.59
CA ASP A 461 -2.26 22.36 -21.81
C ASP A 461 -3.08 21.09 -21.51
N GLY A 462 -2.74 20.38 -20.44
CA GLY A 462 -3.45 19.18 -20.02
C GLY A 462 -4.92 19.44 -19.68
N TRP A 463 -5.22 20.53 -18.96
CA TRP A 463 -6.60 20.93 -18.62
C TRP A 463 -7.35 21.40 -19.85
N SER A 464 -6.74 22.20 -20.71
CA SER A 464 -7.34 22.65 -21.96
C SER A 464 -7.71 21.48 -22.87
N LYS A 465 -6.83 20.50 -23.01
CA LYS A 465 -7.11 19.27 -23.77
C LYS A 465 -8.21 18.39 -23.15
N LYS A 466 -8.36 18.40 -21.81
CA LYS A 466 -9.49 17.71 -21.19
C LYS A 466 -10.82 18.36 -21.57
N LEU A 467 -10.89 19.70 -21.55
CA LEU A 467 -12.08 20.45 -21.96
C LEU A 467 -12.43 20.18 -23.42
N GLU A 468 -11.45 20.18 -24.35
CA GLU A 468 -11.65 19.84 -25.77
C GLU A 468 -12.25 18.42 -25.94
N ARG A 469 -11.75 17.44 -25.19
CA ARG A 469 -12.25 16.06 -25.24
C ARG A 469 -13.67 15.92 -24.69
N CYS A 470 -14.01 16.69 -23.64
CA CYS A 470 -15.39 16.73 -23.12
C CYS A 470 -16.34 17.40 -24.13
N GLU A 471 -15.94 18.51 -24.75
CA GLU A 471 -16.71 19.21 -25.78
C GLU A 471 -16.96 18.32 -27.01
N ALA A 472 -15.96 17.54 -27.42
CA ALA A 472 -16.09 16.55 -28.50
C ALA A 472 -17.03 15.38 -28.14
N GLY A 473 -17.42 15.24 -26.86
CA GLY A 473 -18.24 14.14 -26.38
C GLY A 473 -17.48 12.83 -26.15
N ASP A 474 -16.17 12.83 -26.35
CA ASP A 474 -15.30 11.65 -26.21
C ASP A 474 -15.04 11.29 -24.74
N GLN A 475 -14.66 12.27 -23.93
CA GLN A 475 -14.39 12.10 -22.51
C GLN A 475 -15.63 12.44 -21.68
N LYS A 476 -15.97 11.54 -20.78
CA LYS A 476 -17.07 11.66 -19.83
C LYS A 476 -16.56 11.48 -18.40
N TRP A 477 -17.36 11.91 -17.45
CA TRP A 477 -17.12 11.69 -16.02
C TRP A 477 -18.36 11.09 -15.36
N GLY A 478 -18.20 9.93 -14.71
CA GLY A 478 -19.29 9.19 -14.11
C GLY A 478 -19.27 9.25 -12.60
N LEU A 479 -20.45 9.31 -11.99
CA LEU A 479 -20.68 9.04 -10.57
C LEU A 479 -21.51 7.76 -10.46
N PHE A 480 -21.07 6.83 -9.65
CA PHE A 480 -21.71 5.54 -9.43
C PHE A 480 -21.93 5.34 -7.93
N TYR A 481 -23.17 5.15 -7.54
CA TYR A 481 -23.58 4.76 -6.20
C TYR A 481 -24.32 3.43 -6.29
N ALA A 482 -24.06 2.53 -5.35
CA ALA A 482 -24.72 1.23 -5.29
C ALA A 482 -24.73 0.68 -3.87
N GLU A 483 -25.56 -0.30 -3.60
CA GLU A 483 -25.69 -0.94 -2.30
C GLU A 483 -25.59 -2.47 -2.42
N ARG A 484 -24.89 -3.11 -1.49
CA ARG A 484 -25.00 -4.56 -1.33
C ARG A 484 -26.34 -4.87 -0.67
N PRO A 485 -27.18 -5.78 -1.23
CA PRO A 485 -28.46 -6.15 -0.63
C PRO A 485 -28.31 -6.55 0.84
N ILE A 486 -29.26 -6.17 1.66
CA ILE A 486 -29.43 -6.78 2.97
C ILE A 486 -29.97 -8.20 2.69
N ASN A 487 -29.22 -9.25 3.04
CA ASN A 487 -29.73 -10.61 2.92
C ASN A 487 -31.07 -10.65 3.63
N ALA A 488 -32.15 -10.90 2.89
CA ALA A 488 -33.40 -11.28 3.52
C ALA A 488 -33.08 -12.52 4.37
N SER A 489 -33.14 -12.38 5.69
CA SER A 489 -33.09 -13.52 6.58
C SER A 489 -34.08 -14.54 6.00
N ASN A 490 -33.59 -15.74 5.64
CA ASN A 490 -34.45 -16.84 5.30
C ASN A 490 -35.46 -17.00 6.45
N GLY A 491 -36.59 -16.33 6.30
CA GLY A 491 -37.73 -16.61 7.10
C GLY A 491 -38.26 -17.95 6.64
N VAL A 492 -37.95 -18.97 7.41
CA VAL A 492 -38.86 -20.03 7.88
C VAL A 492 -38.14 -20.79 8.98
#